data_a099b47f5ba5f259ef1ed506d9b6abeb
#
_entry.id   a099b47f5ba5f259ef1ed506d9b6abeb
#
_cell.length_a   1.000
_cell.length_b   1.000
_cell.length_c   1.000
_cell.angle_alpha   90.00
_cell.angle_beta   90.00
_cell.angle_gamma   90.00
#
_symmetry.space_group_name_H-M   'P 1'
#
loop_
_entity.id
_entity.type
_entity.pdbx_description
1 polymer ?
#
loop_
_entity_poly.entity_id
_entity_poly.type
_entity_poly.pdbx_seq_one_letter_code
_entity_poly.pdbx_strand_id
1 'polypeptide(L)'
;LLTEKMIPQVLFLISSRFGHSEKIAHVLADHLQKQRPEIEVTYSSLEKDTTMIDLKNYDLVVFVASIRYGHFHRKLKEFVVKNQAALKNRLSALCVVNLVARDPEKRTPESNSYTRRFLRTSPWQPDLCAVFAGNLHYARYRFWDKYLIGLIMKLTGGPTDLNTHIEYTDWAQVKDFADKLLLNLRE
;
A
#
# COMPACT_ATOMS: atom_id res chain seq x y z
N LEU A 1 -12.54 32.75 20.18
CA LEU A 1 -12.64 31.29 20.19
C LEU A 1 -11.49 30.78 19.32
N LEU A 2 -10.39 30.37 19.98
CA LEU A 2 -9.31 29.65 19.35
C LEU A 2 -9.90 28.29 18.95
N THR A 3 -10.08 28.04 17.65
CA THR A 3 -10.32 26.69 17.13
C THR A 3 -9.08 25.87 17.52
N GLU A 4 -9.25 24.95 18.46
CA GLU A 4 -8.24 23.92 18.73
C GLU A 4 -7.91 23.28 17.40
N LYS A 5 -6.66 23.46 16.92
CA LYS A 5 -6.17 22.83 15.71
C LYS A 5 -6.14 21.35 16.00
N MET A 6 -7.12 20.61 15.45
CA MET A 6 -7.17 19.16 15.65
C MET A 6 -5.92 18.53 15.05
N ILE A 7 -5.24 17.71 15.84
CA ILE A 7 -4.06 16.96 15.42
C ILE A 7 -4.51 15.86 14.45
N PRO A 8 -4.08 15.90 13.18
CA PRO A 8 -4.50 14.91 12.20
C PRO A 8 -4.00 13.51 12.58
N GLN A 9 -4.90 12.54 12.59
CA GLN A 9 -4.64 11.14 12.90
C GLN A 9 -4.58 10.32 11.61
N VAL A 10 -3.47 9.69 11.33
CA VAL A 10 -3.25 8.89 10.12
C VAL A 10 -2.98 7.44 10.49
N LEU A 11 -3.76 6.52 9.92
CA LEU A 11 -3.60 5.09 10.09
C LEU A 11 -3.01 4.47 8.83
N PHE A 12 -1.90 3.76 8.97
CA PHE A 12 -1.36 2.87 7.94
C PHE A 12 -1.74 1.43 8.25
N LEU A 13 -2.52 0.82 7.33
CA LEU A 13 -2.89 -0.59 7.36
C LEU A 13 -2.03 -1.35 6.35
N ILE A 14 -1.17 -2.21 6.85
CA ILE A 14 -0.10 -2.82 6.06
C ILE A 14 -0.35 -4.30 5.88
N SER A 15 -0.26 -4.77 4.63
CA SER A 15 -0.15 -6.18 4.30
C SER A 15 1.19 -6.41 3.58
N SER A 16 2.14 -7.00 4.29
CA SER A 16 3.50 -7.18 3.82
C SER A 16 4.06 -8.52 4.28
N ARG A 17 4.55 -9.33 3.34
CA ARG A 17 5.19 -10.61 3.71
C ARG A 17 6.66 -10.46 4.06
N PHE A 18 7.38 -9.59 3.34
CA PHE A 18 8.82 -9.47 3.42
C PHE A 18 9.31 -8.09 3.86
N GLY A 19 8.40 -7.26 4.37
CA GLY A 19 8.71 -5.95 4.93
C GLY A 19 8.81 -4.80 3.91
N HIS A 20 8.67 -5.04 2.60
CA HIS A 20 8.83 -3.96 1.61
C HIS A 20 7.65 -2.98 1.60
N SER A 21 6.42 -3.47 1.70
CA SER A 21 5.23 -2.60 1.85
C SER A 21 5.30 -1.80 3.15
N GLU A 22 5.85 -2.39 4.22
CA GLU A 22 6.10 -1.69 5.48
C GLU A 22 7.12 -0.55 5.30
N LYS A 23 8.22 -0.80 4.58
CA LYS A 23 9.21 0.23 4.22
C LYS A 23 8.57 1.39 3.45
N ILE A 24 7.71 1.08 2.47
CA ILE A 24 6.96 2.11 1.72
C ILE A 24 6.05 2.91 2.66
N ALA A 25 5.31 2.25 3.55
CA ALA A 25 4.45 2.92 4.52
C ALA A 25 5.23 3.89 5.42
N HIS A 26 6.42 3.47 5.90
CA HIS A 26 7.28 4.35 6.69
C HIS A 26 7.79 5.55 5.89
N VAL A 27 8.21 5.37 4.65
CA VAL A 27 8.65 6.49 3.80
C VAL A 27 7.52 7.48 3.54
N LEU A 28 6.29 6.98 3.28
CA LEU A 28 5.11 7.84 3.17
C LEU A 28 4.88 8.63 4.46
N ALA A 29 4.84 7.97 5.61
CA ALA A 29 4.60 8.59 6.90
C ALA A 29 5.68 9.61 7.29
N ASP A 30 6.95 9.27 7.09
CA ASP A 30 8.07 10.19 7.34
C ASP A 30 7.96 11.46 6.49
N HIS A 31 7.54 11.32 5.23
CA HIS A 31 7.32 12.46 4.35
C HIS A 31 6.14 13.33 4.84
N LEU A 32 5.02 12.71 5.25
CA LEU A 32 3.88 13.42 5.83
C LEU A 32 4.30 14.22 7.07
N GLN A 33 5.00 13.60 8.01
CA GLN A 33 5.43 14.23 9.26
C GLN A 33 6.52 15.26 9.06
N LYS A 34 7.36 15.11 8.02
CA LYS A 34 8.36 16.13 7.66
C LYS A 34 7.71 17.43 7.18
N GLN A 35 6.60 17.33 6.45
CA GLN A 35 5.86 18.48 5.93
C GLN A 35 4.88 19.04 6.97
N ARG A 36 4.29 18.18 7.79
CA ARG A 36 3.35 18.53 8.86
C ARG A 36 3.71 17.76 10.13
N PRO A 37 4.62 18.30 10.98
CA PRO A 37 5.14 17.60 12.17
C PRO A 37 4.08 17.24 13.22
N GLU A 38 2.93 17.91 13.20
CA GLU A 38 1.82 17.63 14.11
C GLU A 38 1.06 16.33 13.78
N ILE A 39 1.23 15.77 12.58
CA ILE A 39 0.53 14.52 12.20
C ILE A 39 0.96 13.36 13.10
N GLU A 40 -0.01 12.73 13.72
CA GLU A 40 0.19 11.48 14.46
C GLU A 40 -0.08 10.27 13.55
N VAL A 41 0.85 9.33 13.55
CA VAL A 41 0.83 8.15 12.69
C VAL A 41 0.72 6.89 13.51
N THR A 42 -0.22 6.04 13.15
CA THR A 42 -0.41 4.70 13.70
C THR A 42 -0.19 3.66 12.60
N TYR A 43 0.53 2.60 12.92
CA TYR A 43 0.73 1.45 12.02
C TYR A 43 0.03 0.22 12.55
N SER A 44 -0.62 -0.53 11.68
CA SER A 44 -1.19 -1.82 12.02
C SER A 44 -1.05 -2.81 10.86
N SER A 45 -0.75 -4.06 11.19
CA SER A 45 -0.73 -5.14 10.20
C SER A 45 -2.12 -5.69 9.99
N LEU A 46 -2.57 -5.78 8.74
CA LEU A 46 -3.83 -6.42 8.36
C LEU A 46 -3.85 -7.94 8.64
N GLU A 47 -2.67 -8.54 8.83
CA GLU A 47 -2.54 -9.98 9.08
C GLU A 47 -2.66 -10.32 10.58
N LYS A 48 -2.58 -9.31 11.45
CA LYS A 48 -2.82 -9.42 12.89
C LYS A 48 -4.30 -9.19 13.22
N ASP A 49 -4.61 -9.23 14.51
CA ASP A 49 -5.95 -8.88 14.98
C ASP A 49 -6.21 -7.37 14.80
N THR A 50 -7.21 -7.06 14.01
CA THR A 50 -7.64 -5.69 13.70
C THR A 50 -8.99 -5.33 14.36
N THR A 51 -9.51 -6.17 15.26
CA THR A 51 -10.81 -5.98 15.89
C THR A 51 -10.89 -4.74 16.76
N MET A 52 -9.75 -4.30 17.31
CA MET A 52 -9.64 -3.12 18.17
C MET A 52 -9.47 -1.79 17.39
N ILE A 53 -9.37 -1.85 16.05
CA ILE A 53 -9.21 -0.66 15.24
C ILE A 53 -10.58 0.00 15.01
N ASP A 54 -10.77 1.18 15.59
CA ASP A 54 -11.91 2.02 15.27
C ASP A 54 -11.50 3.13 14.28
N LEU A 55 -11.96 3.00 13.04
CA LEU A 55 -11.61 3.93 11.96
C LEU A 55 -12.14 5.36 12.22
N LYS A 56 -13.08 5.54 13.16
CA LYS A 56 -13.59 6.87 13.52
C LYS A 56 -12.53 7.77 14.16
N ASN A 57 -11.48 7.16 14.71
CA ASN A 57 -10.39 7.88 15.37
C ASN A 57 -9.34 8.43 14.37
N TYR A 58 -9.50 8.20 13.07
CA TYR A 58 -8.53 8.58 12.06
C TYR A 58 -9.14 9.49 11.00
N ASP A 59 -8.36 10.48 10.57
CA ASP A 59 -8.73 11.42 9.52
C ASP A 59 -8.34 10.87 8.13
N LEU A 60 -7.28 10.06 8.07
CA LEU A 60 -6.81 9.39 6.87
C LEU A 60 -6.47 7.93 7.17
N VAL A 61 -6.96 7.03 6.32
CA VAL A 61 -6.63 5.61 6.37
C VAL A 61 -5.91 5.21 5.09
N VAL A 62 -4.66 4.79 5.20
CA VAL A 62 -3.80 4.40 4.07
C VAL A 62 -3.53 2.90 4.12
N PHE A 63 -4.02 2.17 3.13
CA PHE A 63 -3.67 0.77 2.93
C PHE A 63 -2.39 0.69 2.10
N VAL A 64 -1.40 -0.05 2.57
CA VAL A 64 -0.19 -0.38 1.80
C VAL A 64 -0.08 -1.89 1.71
N ALA A 65 -0.41 -2.43 0.55
CA ALA A 65 -0.59 -3.87 0.40
C ALA A 65 0.13 -4.42 -0.84
N SER A 66 0.86 -5.52 -0.65
CA SER A 66 1.52 -6.22 -1.73
C SER A 66 0.58 -7.21 -2.42
N ILE A 67 0.72 -7.29 -3.75
CA ILE A 67 0.16 -8.37 -4.57
C ILE A 67 1.09 -9.57 -4.52
N ARG A 68 0.51 -10.72 -4.26
CA ARG A 68 1.21 -12.00 -4.26
C ARG A 68 0.43 -13.03 -5.05
N TYR A 69 1.08 -13.66 -6.01
CA TYR A 69 0.46 -14.62 -6.94
C TYR A 69 -0.82 -14.05 -7.58
N GLY A 70 -0.81 -12.76 -7.92
CA GLY A 70 -1.93 -12.08 -8.55
C GLY A 70 -3.07 -11.67 -7.61
N HIS A 71 -2.91 -11.81 -6.29
CA HIS A 71 -3.96 -11.52 -5.32
C HIS A 71 -3.46 -10.68 -4.14
N PHE A 72 -4.35 -9.89 -3.56
CA PHE A 72 -4.17 -9.34 -2.22
C PHE A 72 -4.38 -10.43 -1.17
N HIS A 73 -3.77 -10.24 0.00
CA HIS A 73 -4.03 -11.09 1.14
C HIS A 73 -5.52 -11.07 1.53
N ARG A 74 -6.08 -12.22 1.90
CA ARG A 74 -7.51 -12.37 2.23
C ARG A 74 -7.97 -11.38 3.30
N LYS A 75 -7.14 -11.14 4.31
CA LYS A 75 -7.43 -10.23 5.43
C LYS A 75 -7.71 -8.79 4.98
N LEU A 76 -7.08 -8.30 3.91
CA LEU A 76 -7.39 -6.99 3.35
C LEU A 76 -8.83 -6.93 2.85
N LYS A 77 -9.26 -7.94 2.10
CA LYS A 77 -10.63 -8.01 1.57
C LYS A 77 -11.66 -8.12 2.68
N GLU A 78 -11.39 -8.96 3.69
CA GLU A 78 -12.25 -9.12 4.87
C GLU A 78 -12.39 -7.81 5.65
N PHE A 79 -11.28 -7.09 5.86
CA PHE A 79 -11.28 -5.80 6.54
C PHE A 79 -12.11 -4.76 5.78
N VAL A 80 -11.91 -4.66 4.46
CA VAL A 80 -12.65 -3.73 3.60
C VAL A 80 -14.16 -4.01 3.65
N VAL A 81 -14.57 -5.28 3.53
CA VAL A 81 -15.99 -5.66 3.58
C VAL A 81 -16.60 -5.30 4.93
N LYS A 82 -15.90 -5.64 6.02
CA LYS A 82 -16.37 -5.38 7.38
C LYS A 82 -16.50 -3.88 7.69
N ASN A 83 -15.59 -3.07 7.16
CA ASN A 83 -15.47 -1.64 7.49
C ASN A 83 -15.92 -0.71 6.36
N GLN A 84 -16.61 -1.20 5.33
CA GLN A 84 -16.94 -0.42 4.13
C GLN A 84 -17.70 0.89 4.44
N ALA A 85 -18.61 0.88 5.41
CA ALA A 85 -19.37 2.07 5.79
C ALA A 85 -18.48 3.13 6.44
N ALA A 86 -17.56 2.73 7.31
CA ALA A 86 -16.61 3.64 7.95
C ALA A 86 -15.61 4.21 6.93
N LEU A 87 -15.12 3.38 6.00
CA LEU A 87 -14.20 3.80 4.94
C LEU A 87 -14.83 4.81 3.98
N LYS A 88 -16.12 4.70 3.68
CA LYS A 88 -16.85 5.68 2.83
C LYS A 88 -16.93 7.08 3.46
N ASN A 89 -16.83 7.17 4.78
CA ASN A 89 -16.94 8.42 5.53
C ASN A 89 -15.58 8.98 5.99
N ARG A 90 -14.48 8.42 5.50
CA ARG A 90 -13.12 8.82 5.83
C ARG A 90 -12.29 8.99 4.58
N LEU A 91 -11.36 9.94 4.60
CA LEU A 91 -10.35 10.02 3.57
C LEU A 91 -9.54 8.71 3.58
N SER A 92 -9.48 8.06 2.44
CA SER A 92 -8.84 6.75 2.35
C SER A 92 -8.00 6.61 1.09
N ALA A 93 -6.90 5.87 1.20
CA ALA A 93 -5.98 5.63 0.11
C ALA A 93 -5.57 4.17 0.03
N LEU A 94 -5.29 3.71 -1.18
CA LEU A 94 -4.75 2.39 -1.45
C LEU A 94 -3.42 2.50 -2.19
N CYS A 95 -2.36 2.00 -1.58
CA CYS A 95 -1.04 1.82 -2.20
C CYS A 95 -0.86 0.34 -2.52
N VAL A 96 -0.79 0.01 -3.80
CA VAL A 96 -0.59 -1.35 -4.29
C VAL A 96 0.87 -1.55 -4.64
N VAL A 97 1.48 -2.58 -4.05
CA VAL A 97 2.90 -2.91 -4.29
C VAL A 97 2.99 -4.21 -5.05
N ASN A 98 3.60 -4.21 -6.23
CA ASN A 98 3.80 -5.43 -7.02
C ASN A 98 5.01 -5.33 -7.97
N LEU A 99 5.51 -6.49 -8.41
CA LEU A 99 6.66 -6.57 -9.32
C LEU A 99 6.32 -6.21 -10.78
N VAL A 100 5.06 -6.31 -11.19
CA VAL A 100 4.62 -5.95 -12.54
C VAL A 100 4.79 -4.45 -12.78
N ALA A 101 4.66 -3.65 -11.73
CA ALA A 101 4.87 -2.21 -11.76
C ALA A 101 6.36 -1.78 -11.94
N ARG A 102 7.31 -2.72 -12.07
CA ARG A 102 8.66 -2.42 -12.55
C ARG A 102 8.63 -1.83 -13.97
N ASP A 103 7.64 -2.22 -14.75
CA ASP A 103 7.30 -1.59 -16.02
C ASP A 103 6.56 -0.27 -15.76
N PRO A 104 7.11 0.89 -16.17
CA PRO A 104 6.48 2.19 -15.92
C PRO A 104 5.06 2.31 -16.45
N GLU A 105 4.73 1.64 -17.57
CA GLU A 105 3.41 1.65 -18.16
C GLU A 105 2.34 0.97 -17.28
N LYS A 106 2.78 0.19 -16.29
CA LYS A 106 1.91 -0.55 -15.35
C LYS A 106 1.88 0.03 -13.94
N ARG A 107 2.25 1.30 -13.79
CA ARG A 107 2.32 2.01 -12.49
C ARG A 107 1.10 2.87 -12.19
N THR A 108 0.01 2.71 -12.90
CA THR A 108 -1.25 3.40 -12.59
C THR A 108 -2.33 2.41 -12.19
N PRO A 109 -3.35 2.83 -11.42
CA PRO A 109 -4.48 1.97 -11.06
C PRO A 109 -5.19 1.38 -12.28
N GLU A 110 -5.29 2.16 -13.36
CA GLU A 110 -5.99 1.78 -14.60
C GLU A 110 -5.17 0.80 -15.44
N SER A 111 -3.86 0.98 -15.50
CA SER A 111 -2.96 0.14 -16.31
C SER A 111 -2.54 -1.15 -15.58
N ASN A 112 -2.56 -1.15 -14.24
CA ASN A 112 -2.22 -2.31 -13.44
C ASN A 112 -3.40 -3.28 -13.32
N SER A 113 -3.29 -4.44 -13.93
CA SER A 113 -4.41 -5.41 -14.01
C SER A 113 -4.93 -5.89 -12.65
N TYR A 114 -4.03 -6.03 -11.67
CA TYR A 114 -4.40 -6.48 -10.32
C TYR A 114 -5.19 -5.42 -9.57
N THR A 115 -4.71 -4.18 -9.63
CA THR A 115 -5.37 -3.03 -9.01
C THR A 115 -6.74 -2.79 -9.63
N ARG A 116 -6.80 -2.75 -10.97
CA ARG A 116 -8.06 -2.57 -11.70
C ARG A 116 -9.09 -3.66 -11.37
N ARG A 117 -8.66 -4.93 -11.30
CA ARG A 117 -9.55 -6.05 -10.91
C ARG A 117 -10.08 -5.87 -9.49
N PHE A 118 -9.22 -5.51 -8.55
CA PHE A 118 -9.62 -5.28 -7.16
C PHE A 118 -10.64 -4.13 -7.06
N LEU A 119 -10.35 -2.97 -7.62
CA LEU A 119 -11.22 -1.80 -7.57
C LEU A 119 -12.59 -2.07 -8.22
N ARG A 120 -12.62 -2.85 -9.30
CA ARG A 120 -13.89 -3.20 -9.97
C ARG A 120 -14.83 -4.05 -9.10
N THR A 121 -14.27 -4.88 -8.20
CA THR A 121 -15.04 -5.83 -7.39
C THR A 121 -15.15 -5.43 -5.91
N SER A 122 -14.39 -4.42 -5.49
CA SER A 122 -14.37 -3.95 -4.11
C SER A 122 -15.62 -3.14 -3.78
N PRO A 123 -16.26 -3.36 -2.62
CA PRO A 123 -17.36 -2.54 -2.13
C PRO A 123 -16.90 -1.15 -1.66
N TRP A 124 -15.59 -0.94 -1.54
CA TRP A 124 -14.95 0.31 -1.19
C TRP A 124 -14.11 0.83 -2.36
N GLN A 125 -14.25 2.11 -2.64
CA GLN A 125 -13.42 2.83 -3.60
C GLN A 125 -12.56 3.82 -2.81
N PRO A 126 -11.23 3.72 -2.83
CA PRO A 126 -10.37 4.70 -2.17
C PRO A 126 -10.45 6.06 -2.86
N ASP A 127 -10.30 7.14 -2.09
CA ASP A 127 -10.24 8.50 -2.64
C ASP A 127 -8.97 8.71 -3.47
N LEU A 128 -7.88 8.06 -3.04
CA LEU A 128 -6.58 8.08 -3.72
C LEU A 128 -6.05 6.67 -3.89
N CYS A 129 -5.46 6.40 -5.04
CA CYS A 129 -4.84 5.10 -5.31
C CYS A 129 -3.50 5.28 -6.02
N ALA A 130 -2.48 4.56 -5.57
CA ALA A 130 -1.17 4.51 -6.21
C ALA A 130 -0.70 3.07 -6.41
N VAL A 131 0.13 2.88 -7.43
CA VAL A 131 0.76 1.59 -7.72
C VAL A 131 2.27 1.78 -7.72
N PHE A 132 2.94 1.08 -6.82
CA PHE A 132 4.39 1.13 -6.67
C PHE A 132 5.03 -0.18 -7.08
N ALA A 133 6.20 -0.09 -7.73
CA ALA A 133 7.03 -1.26 -7.96
C ALA A 133 7.60 -1.76 -6.62
N GLY A 134 7.59 -3.08 -6.44
CA GLY A 134 8.15 -3.72 -5.26
C GLY A 134 9.65 -4.01 -5.40
N ASN A 135 10.14 -4.90 -4.56
CA ASN A 135 11.48 -5.43 -4.67
C ASN A 135 11.46 -6.93 -5.01
N LEU A 136 12.48 -7.36 -5.70
CA LEU A 136 12.75 -8.77 -5.99
C LEU A 136 13.96 -9.21 -5.17
N HIS A 137 13.75 -10.14 -4.26
CA HIS A 137 14.81 -10.68 -3.42
C HIS A 137 14.62 -12.19 -3.26
N TYR A 138 15.13 -12.96 -4.21
CA TYR A 138 14.95 -14.42 -4.24
C TYR A 138 15.43 -15.13 -2.98
N ALA A 139 16.47 -14.64 -2.32
CA ALA A 139 16.99 -15.24 -1.08
C ALA A 139 15.97 -15.27 0.07
N ARG A 140 14.99 -14.37 0.08
CA ARG A 140 13.92 -14.29 1.10
C ARG A 140 12.72 -15.18 0.79
N TYR A 141 12.65 -15.75 -0.41
CA TYR A 141 11.53 -16.58 -0.81
C TYR A 141 11.74 -18.04 -0.37
N ARG A 142 10.63 -18.71 -0.01
CA ARG A 142 10.66 -20.16 0.21
C ARG A 142 11.00 -20.86 -1.11
N PHE A 143 11.53 -22.08 -1.03
CA PHE A 143 12.00 -22.84 -2.18
C PHE A 143 10.99 -22.84 -3.36
N TRP A 144 9.73 -23.19 -3.10
CA TRP A 144 8.68 -23.21 -4.11
C TRP A 144 8.32 -21.81 -4.65
N ASP A 145 8.34 -20.79 -3.77
CA ASP A 145 8.09 -19.41 -4.16
C ASP A 145 9.14 -18.88 -5.14
N LYS A 146 10.41 -19.27 -4.96
CA LYS A 146 11.50 -18.90 -5.86
C LYS A 146 11.26 -19.38 -7.29
N TYR A 147 10.86 -20.64 -7.45
CA TYR A 147 10.59 -21.22 -8.77
C TYR A 147 9.39 -20.58 -9.43
N LEU A 148 8.31 -20.37 -8.68
CA LEU A 148 7.11 -19.76 -9.22
C LEU A 148 7.34 -18.31 -9.64
N ILE A 149 8.04 -17.53 -8.82
CA ILE A 149 8.41 -16.13 -9.15
C ILE A 149 9.40 -16.13 -10.33
N GLY A 150 10.37 -17.03 -10.34
CA GLY A 150 11.29 -17.21 -11.47
C GLY A 150 10.56 -17.50 -12.78
N LEU A 151 9.54 -18.34 -12.75
CA LEU A 151 8.71 -18.61 -13.92
C LEU A 151 7.92 -17.37 -14.37
N ILE A 152 7.31 -16.65 -13.43
CA ILE A 152 6.59 -15.40 -13.71
C ILE A 152 7.55 -14.37 -14.31
N MET A 153 8.74 -14.20 -13.74
CA MET A 153 9.74 -13.27 -14.26
C MET A 153 10.23 -13.66 -15.64
N LYS A 154 10.44 -14.96 -15.90
CA LYS A 154 10.79 -15.47 -17.25
C LYS A 154 9.71 -15.14 -18.27
N LEU A 155 8.44 -15.34 -17.92
CA LEU A 155 7.30 -15.06 -18.81
C LEU A 155 7.09 -13.56 -19.04
N THR A 156 7.51 -12.73 -18.10
CA THR A 156 7.33 -11.26 -18.14
C THR A 156 8.61 -10.50 -18.45
N GLY A 157 9.69 -11.17 -18.86
CA GLY A 157 10.97 -10.56 -19.25
C GLY A 157 11.77 -9.98 -18.08
N GLY A 158 11.54 -10.45 -16.85
CA GLY A 158 12.31 -10.04 -15.68
C GLY A 158 13.52 -10.94 -15.38
N PRO A 159 14.36 -10.58 -14.37
CA PRO A 159 15.50 -11.37 -13.94
C PRO A 159 15.09 -12.76 -13.42
N THR A 160 15.82 -13.79 -13.84
CA THR A 160 15.57 -15.18 -13.45
C THR A 160 16.68 -15.78 -12.58
N ASP A 161 17.79 -15.07 -12.36
CA ASP A 161 18.86 -15.52 -11.47
C ASP A 161 18.38 -15.50 -10.02
N LEU A 162 18.46 -16.66 -9.36
CA LEU A 162 18.00 -16.88 -7.98
C LEU A 162 18.82 -16.10 -6.92
N ASN A 163 19.95 -15.52 -7.30
CA ASN A 163 20.74 -14.63 -6.44
C ASN A 163 20.38 -13.16 -6.61
N THR A 164 19.42 -12.85 -7.48
CA THR A 164 19.04 -11.47 -7.77
C THR A 164 18.36 -10.80 -6.56
N HIS A 165 18.86 -9.61 -6.27
CA HIS A 165 18.20 -8.66 -5.36
C HIS A 165 18.13 -7.30 -6.06
N ILE A 166 16.91 -6.90 -6.46
CA ILE A 166 16.67 -5.62 -7.13
C ILE A 166 15.49 -4.93 -6.48
N GLU A 167 15.69 -3.70 -6.08
CA GLU A 167 14.63 -2.80 -5.64
C GLU A 167 14.19 -1.94 -6.84
N TYR A 168 12.94 -2.12 -7.27
CA TYR A 168 12.36 -1.38 -8.40
C TYR A 168 11.57 -0.14 -7.97
N THR A 169 11.42 0.08 -6.68
CA THR A 169 10.60 1.16 -6.14
C THR A 169 11.16 2.52 -6.55
N ASP A 170 10.32 3.32 -7.16
CA ASP A 170 10.59 4.73 -7.43
C ASP A 170 10.20 5.55 -6.19
N TRP A 171 11.20 5.92 -5.41
CA TRP A 171 11.00 6.65 -4.16
C TRP A 171 10.53 8.09 -4.37
N ALA A 172 10.80 8.69 -5.53
CA ALA A 172 10.24 9.99 -5.90
C ALA A 172 8.71 9.87 -6.08
N GLN A 173 8.24 8.83 -6.78
CA GLN A 173 6.81 8.54 -6.92
C GLN A 173 6.13 8.33 -5.55
N VAL A 174 6.78 7.66 -4.61
CA VAL A 174 6.25 7.46 -3.25
C VAL A 174 6.07 8.79 -2.53
N LYS A 175 7.07 9.68 -2.61
CA LYS A 175 7.01 11.01 -1.99
C LYS A 175 5.98 11.91 -2.65
N ASP A 176 5.88 11.89 -3.97
CA ASP A 176 4.85 12.63 -4.72
C ASP A 176 3.43 12.18 -4.32
N PHE A 177 3.26 10.89 -4.04
CA PHE A 177 1.98 10.41 -3.54
C PHE A 177 1.70 10.87 -2.11
N ALA A 178 2.71 10.94 -1.25
CA ALA A 178 2.57 11.51 0.09
C ALA A 178 2.13 12.99 0.03
N ASP A 179 2.66 13.77 -0.92
CA ASP A 179 2.21 15.16 -1.14
C ASP A 179 0.73 15.20 -1.55
N LYS A 180 0.25 14.28 -2.38
CA LYS A 180 -1.17 14.16 -2.73
C LYS A 180 -2.03 13.81 -1.52
N LEU A 181 -1.56 12.94 -0.62
CA LEU A 181 -2.24 12.64 0.64
C LEU A 181 -2.40 13.91 1.49
N LEU A 182 -1.32 14.69 1.62
CA LEU A 182 -1.33 15.95 2.37
C LEU A 182 -2.33 16.97 1.82
N LEU A 183 -2.38 17.12 0.49
CA LEU A 183 -3.32 18.04 -0.17
C LEU A 183 -4.79 17.69 0.10
N ASN A 184 -5.10 16.42 0.33
CA ASN A 184 -6.45 15.94 0.62
C ASN A 184 -6.76 15.84 2.11
N LEU A 185 -5.73 15.82 2.96
CA LEU A 185 -5.87 15.83 4.41
C LEU A 185 -6.17 17.27 4.87
N ARG A 186 -7.44 17.55 5.13
CA ARG A 186 -7.92 18.88 5.53
C ARG A 186 -7.21 19.39 6.81
N GLU A 187 -7.09 20.71 6.90
CA GLU A 187 -6.64 21.41 8.11
C GLU A 187 -7.63 21.29 9.25
#